data_b1f575c1c888e59702c61d4ddc814c55
#
_entry.id   b1f575c1c888e59702c61d4ddc814c55
#
_cell.length_a   1.000
_cell.length_b   1.000
_cell.length_c   1.000
_cell.angle_alpha   90.00
_cell.angle_beta   90.00
_cell.angle_gamma   90.00
#
_symmetry.space_group_name_H-M   'P 1'
#
loop_
_entity.id
_entity.type
_entity.pdbx_description
1 polymer ?
#
loop_
_entity_poly.entity_id
_entity_poly.type
_entity_poly.pdbx_seq_one_letter_code
_entity_poly.pdbx_strand_id
1 'polypeptide(L)'
;MKQLIDFFRSVTPRRWAIYLAGVVILACGITMNTKTNLGTSPVISVAYNISDLTGIPFGVMTFIYYVFLIAVQVLLLRREFAPVQCFQLLASLLTSTFIGLFDRFLPSSEVFPVQVLLLLLAIVLTGIGIILTVGAQFVPNPADGLASAISRRTGKSLGLSKNLLDFVSILISVALGFLFCGRLFGIGIGTVITMLLTGRAVAILQKPVQRLAGIPQNP
;
A
#
# COMPACT_ATOMS: atom_id res chain seq x y z
N MET A 1 -17.30 12.48 18.42
CA MET A 1 -17.75 11.34 19.24
C MET A 1 -18.85 10.53 18.56
N LYS A 2 -19.94 11.15 18.06
CA LYS A 2 -21.05 10.48 17.35
C LYS A 2 -20.58 9.66 16.12
N GLN A 3 -19.74 10.24 15.26
CA GLN A 3 -19.16 9.56 14.08
C GLN A 3 -18.35 8.31 14.41
N LEU A 4 -17.62 8.31 15.52
CA LEU A 4 -16.87 7.15 16.02
C LEU A 4 -17.81 6.02 16.50
N ILE A 5 -18.85 6.39 17.25
CA ILE A 5 -19.84 5.42 17.76
C ILE A 5 -20.59 4.79 16.60
N ASP A 6 -21.03 5.59 15.62
CA ASP A 6 -21.76 5.10 14.43
C ASP A 6 -20.85 4.22 13.56
N PHE A 7 -19.57 4.56 13.45
CA PHE A 7 -18.56 3.74 12.77
C PHE A 7 -18.45 2.36 13.43
N PHE A 8 -18.25 2.29 14.75
CA PHE A 8 -18.13 1.00 15.46
C PHE A 8 -19.41 0.17 15.42
N ARG A 9 -20.59 0.81 15.44
CA ARG A 9 -21.89 0.11 15.29
C ARG A 9 -22.10 -0.48 13.90
N SER A 10 -21.51 0.11 12.88
CA SER A 10 -21.63 -0.37 11.49
C SER A 10 -20.69 -1.54 11.18
N VAL A 11 -19.73 -1.85 12.07
CA VAL A 11 -18.71 -2.86 11.85
C VAL A 11 -19.20 -4.22 12.33
N THR A 12 -19.51 -5.09 11.37
CA THR A 12 -19.86 -6.48 11.63
C THR A 12 -18.60 -7.36 11.75
N PRO A 13 -18.63 -8.48 12.49
CA PRO A 13 -17.51 -9.43 12.56
C PRO A 13 -17.03 -9.89 11.18
N ARG A 14 -17.94 -10.01 10.21
CA ARG A 14 -17.62 -10.34 8.82
C ARG A 14 -16.76 -9.27 8.15
N ARG A 15 -17.06 -7.98 8.35
CA ARG A 15 -16.26 -6.87 7.82
C ARG A 15 -14.84 -6.87 8.39
N TRP A 16 -14.69 -7.17 9.68
CA TRP A 16 -13.41 -7.36 10.33
C TRP A 16 -12.60 -8.49 9.69
N ALA A 17 -13.22 -9.64 9.49
CA ALA A 17 -12.56 -10.80 8.87
C ALA A 17 -12.10 -10.48 7.43
N ILE A 18 -12.94 -9.83 6.63
CA ILE A 18 -12.60 -9.40 5.27
C ILE A 18 -11.44 -8.40 5.29
N TYR A 19 -11.48 -7.43 6.21
CA TYR A 19 -10.42 -6.43 6.34
C TYR A 19 -9.08 -7.06 6.71
N LEU A 20 -9.06 -7.92 7.74
CA LEU A 20 -7.85 -8.62 8.17
C LEU A 20 -7.28 -9.52 7.06
N ALA A 21 -8.13 -10.28 6.38
CA ALA A 21 -7.72 -11.06 5.22
C ALA A 21 -7.12 -10.17 4.13
N GLY A 22 -7.75 -9.03 3.85
CA GLY A 22 -7.24 -8.03 2.91
C GLY A 22 -5.88 -7.48 3.31
N VAL A 23 -5.68 -7.15 4.59
CA VAL A 23 -4.39 -6.66 5.12
C VAL A 23 -3.29 -7.71 4.97
N VAL A 24 -3.57 -8.97 5.31
CA VAL A 24 -2.60 -10.07 5.18
C VAL A 24 -2.20 -10.29 3.72
N ILE A 25 -3.19 -10.36 2.82
CA ILE A 25 -2.95 -10.55 1.38
C ILE A 25 -2.20 -9.36 0.79
N LEU A 26 -2.56 -8.13 1.19
CA LEU A 26 -1.88 -6.90 0.77
C LEU A 26 -0.42 -6.90 1.21
N ALA A 27 -0.15 -7.22 2.47
CA ALA A 27 1.20 -7.28 3.01
C ALA A 27 2.05 -8.36 2.30
N CYS A 28 1.47 -9.52 2.01
CA CYS A 28 2.12 -10.58 1.23
C CYS A 28 2.48 -10.08 -0.18
N GLY A 29 1.53 -9.45 -0.90
CA GLY A 29 1.77 -8.90 -2.23
C GLY A 29 2.85 -7.81 -2.24
N ILE A 30 2.82 -6.88 -1.28
CA ILE A 30 3.84 -5.84 -1.11
C ILE A 30 5.23 -6.47 -0.91
N THR A 31 5.35 -7.41 0.02
CA THR A 31 6.63 -8.06 0.33
C THR A 31 7.12 -8.92 -0.82
N MET A 32 6.24 -9.68 -1.47
CA MET A 32 6.61 -10.48 -2.63
C MET A 32 7.17 -9.61 -3.76
N ASN A 33 6.62 -8.41 -3.96
CA ASN A 33 7.13 -7.45 -4.93
C ASN A 33 8.59 -7.07 -4.64
N THR A 34 8.95 -6.83 -3.37
CA THR A 34 10.35 -6.49 -3.00
C THR A 34 11.31 -7.66 -3.23
N LYS A 35 10.84 -8.91 -3.15
CA LYS A 35 11.65 -10.13 -3.36
C LYS A 35 11.92 -10.45 -4.84
N THR A 36 11.33 -9.70 -5.76
CA THR A 36 11.54 -9.90 -7.21
C THR A 36 12.89 -9.41 -7.71
N ASN A 37 13.59 -8.54 -6.99
CA ASN A 37 14.80 -7.84 -7.44
C ASN A 37 14.61 -7.00 -8.73
N LEU A 38 13.36 -6.84 -9.21
CA LEU A 38 13.03 -6.02 -10.38
C LEU A 38 12.64 -4.58 -10.02
N GLY A 39 12.69 -4.24 -8.74
CA GLY A 39 12.24 -2.98 -8.18
C GLY A 39 10.92 -3.13 -7.43
N THR A 40 10.69 -2.24 -6.48
CA THR A 40 9.53 -2.28 -5.59
C THR A 40 8.40 -1.39 -6.10
N SER A 41 7.20 -1.47 -5.50
CA SER A 41 6.12 -0.54 -5.84
C SER A 41 6.50 0.90 -5.45
N PRO A 42 6.06 1.93 -6.22
CA PRO A 42 6.54 3.31 -6.07
C PRO A 42 6.53 3.84 -4.64
N VAL A 43 5.39 3.80 -3.96
CA VAL A 43 5.26 4.35 -2.60
C VAL A 43 6.11 3.58 -1.60
N ILE A 44 6.17 2.27 -1.71
CA ILE A 44 6.93 1.42 -0.79
C ILE A 44 8.44 1.50 -1.03
N SER A 45 8.88 1.90 -2.24
CA SER A 45 10.30 2.02 -2.56
C SER A 45 11.05 2.98 -1.64
N VAL A 46 10.38 4.02 -1.13
CA VAL A 46 10.97 4.96 -0.16
C VAL A 46 11.30 4.23 1.15
N ALA A 47 10.34 3.50 1.71
CA ALA A 47 10.56 2.74 2.94
C ALA A 47 11.59 1.62 2.75
N TYR A 48 11.57 0.96 1.60
CA TYR A 48 12.51 -0.10 1.24
C TYR A 48 13.94 0.44 1.16
N ASN A 49 14.16 1.55 0.45
CA ASN A 49 15.48 2.18 0.32
C ASN A 49 16.02 2.64 1.67
N ILE A 50 15.20 3.29 2.50
CA ILE A 50 15.63 3.74 3.82
C ILE A 50 15.92 2.54 4.73
N SER A 51 15.14 1.47 4.66
CA SER A 51 15.37 0.23 5.39
C SER A 51 16.74 -0.37 5.08
N ASP A 52 17.06 -0.48 3.80
CA ASP A 52 18.34 -1.04 3.36
C ASP A 52 19.52 -0.13 3.73
N LEU A 53 19.39 1.18 3.57
CA LEU A 53 20.41 2.17 3.93
C LEU A 53 20.70 2.20 5.44
N THR A 54 19.71 2.00 6.27
CA THR A 54 19.81 2.15 7.74
C THR A 54 19.97 0.83 8.48
N GLY A 55 19.72 -0.30 7.82
CA GLY A 55 19.64 -1.62 8.46
C GLY A 55 18.41 -1.82 9.35
N ILE A 56 17.48 -0.86 9.38
CA ILE A 56 16.22 -1.01 10.13
C ILE A 56 15.33 -2.04 9.40
N PRO A 57 14.75 -3.02 10.11
CA PRO A 57 13.90 -4.04 9.48
C PRO A 57 12.80 -3.42 8.62
N PHE A 58 12.56 -3.98 7.43
CA PHE A 58 11.65 -3.42 6.43
C PHE A 58 10.22 -3.19 6.95
N GLY A 59 9.68 -4.11 7.75
CA GLY A 59 8.37 -3.91 8.39
C GLY A 59 8.34 -2.69 9.31
N VAL A 60 9.40 -2.48 10.13
CA VAL A 60 9.50 -1.32 11.03
C VAL A 60 9.61 -0.03 10.24
N MET A 61 10.46 0.00 9.20
CA MET A 61 10.61 1.17 8.35
C MET A 61 9.32 1.49 7.59
N THR A 62 8.60 0.47 7.13
CA THR A 62 7.29 0.65 6.49
C THR A 62 6.28 1.27 7.46
N PHE A 63 6.26 0.86 8.73
CA PHE A 63 5.40 1.49 9.74
C PHE A 63 5.76 2.96 9.94
N ILE A 64 7.03 3.29 10.12
CA ILE A 64 7.50 4.67 10.28
C ILE A 64 7.09 5.52 9.06
N TYR A 65 7.28 4.99 7.87
CA TYR A 65 6.89 5.67 6.64
C TYR A 65 5.37 5.87 6.53
N TYR A 66 4.57 4.90 6.93
CA TYR A 66 3.12 5.04 6.96
C TYR A 66 2.66 6.10 7.97
N VAL A 67 3.29 6.18 9.15
CA VAL A 67 3.05 7.27 10.12
C VAL A 67 3.37 8.62 9.49
N PHE A 68 4.48 8.73 8.76
CA PHE A 68 4.82 9.95 8.02
C PHE A 68 3.76 10.31 6.97
N LEU A 69 3.27 9.35 6.18
CA LEU A 69 2.20 9.61 5.20
C LEU A 69 0.90 10.09 5.88
N ILE A 70 0.56 9.54 7.05
CA ILE A 70 -0.60 10.00 7.84
C ILE A 70 -0.36 11.42 8.36
N ALA A 71 0.84 11.74 8.82
CA ALA A 71 1.16 13.11 9.24
C ALA A 71 1.01 14.12 8.08
N VAL A 72 1.45 13.75 6.87
CA VAL A 72 1.23 14.56 5.67
C VAL A 72 -0.27 14.71 5.35
N GLN A 73 -1.08 13.67 5.53
CA GLN A 73 -2.54 13.77 5.39
C GLN A 73 -3.14 14.78 6.37
N VAL A 74 -2.72 14.73 7.64
CA VAL A 74 -3.18 15.68 8.68
C VAL A 74 -2.82 17.12 8.29
N LEU A 75 -1.60 17.35 7.81
CA LEU A 75 -1.15 18.67 7.37
C LEU A 75 -1.93 19.18 6.15
N LEU A 76 -2.25 18.31 5.18
CA LEU A 76 -3.02 18.66 3.99
C LEU A 76 -4.48 18.94 4.31
N LEU A 77 -5.13 18.07 5.08
CA LEU A 77 -6.57 18.15 5.35
C LEU A 77 -6.90 19.08 6.52
N ARG A 78 -5.97 19.27 7.45
CA ARG A 78 -6.16 20.12 8.63
C ARG A 78 -7.48 19.81 9.35
N ARG A 79 -8.44 20.75 9.32
CA ARG A 79 -9.77 20.61 9.96
C ARG A 79 -10.68 19.59 9.30
N GLU A 80 -10.39 19.19 8.05
CA GLU A 80 -11.14 18.18 7.30
C GLU A 80 -10.68 16.75 7.60
N PHE A 81 -9.59 16.60 8.37
CA PHE A 81 -9.11 15.28 8.78
C PHE A 81 -10.09 14.65 9.77
N ALA A 82 -10.78 13.60 9.35
CA ALA A 82 -11.77 12.94 10.19
C ALA A 82 -11.09 12.09 11.29
N PRO A 83 -11.55 12.13 12.56
CA PRO A 83 -10.96 11.34 13.65
C PRO A 83 -10.90 9.84 13.37
N VAL A 84 -11.84 9.30 12.57
CA VAL A 84 -11.83 7.90 12.11
C VAL A 84 -10.56 7.57 11.32
N GLN A 85 -9.95 8.52 10.65
CA GLN A 85 -8.69 8.31 9.91
C GLN A 85 -7.51 7.98 10.83
N CYS A 86 -7.57 8.30 12.12
CA CYS A 86 -6.55 7.88 13.09
C CYS A 86 -6.43 6.35 13.19
N PHE A 87 -7.49 5.59 12.85
CA PHE A 87 -7.42 4.12 12.78
C PHE A 87 -6.49 3.62 11.68
N GLN A 88 -6.05 4.47 10.75
CA GLN A 88 -4.96 4.14 9.83
C GLN A 88 -3.66 3.77 10.57
N LEU A 89 -3.43 4.28 11.77
CA LEU A 89 -2.27 3.89 12.58
C LEU A 89 -2.32 2.41 12.98
N LEU A 90 -3.49 1.91 13.40
CA LEU A 90 -3.67 0.49 13.69
C LEU A 90 -3.56 -0.36 12.42
N ALA A 91 -4.16 0.08 11.35
CA ALA A 91 -4.04 -0.57 10.04
C ALA A 91 -2.59 -0.63 9.56
N SER A 92 -1.83 0.44 9.75
CA SER A 92 -0.40 0.52 9.42
C SER A 92 0.41 -0.44 10.27
N LEU A 93 0.14 -0.50 11.56
CA LEU A 93 0.82 -1.41 12.48
C LEU A 93 0.58 -2.87 12.06
N LEU A 94 -0.66 -3.24 11.77
CA LEU A 94 -0.99 -4.59 11.30
C LEU A 94 -0.29 -4.90 9.96
N THR A 95 -0.43 -4.03 8.97
CA THR A 95 0.17 -4.24 7.65
C THR A 95 1.68 -4.36 7.73
N SER A 96 2.33 -3.47 8.47
CA SER A 96 3.80 -3.45 8.62
C SER A 96 4.32 -4.66 9.41
N THR A 97 3.56 -5.14 10.40
CA THR A 97 3.88 -6.38 11.12
C THR A 97 3.87 -7.58 10.18
N PHE A 98 2.84 -7.72 9.34
CA PHE A 98 2.79 -8.79 8.34
C PHE A 98 3.85 -8.62 7.25
N ILE A 99 4.17 -7.40 6.81
CA ILE A 99 5.31 -7.14 5.91
C ILE A 99 6.60 -7.65 6.54
N GLY A 100 6.88 -7.29 7.78
CA GLY A 100 8.08 -7.76 8.49
C GLY A 100 8.11 -9.28 8.69
N LEU A 101 6.96 -9.91 8.90
CA LEU A 101 6.82 -11.36 8.98
C LEU A 101 7.13 -12.01 7.62
N PHE A 102 6.48 -11.59 6.57
CA PHE A 102 6.68 -12.13 5.22
C PHE A 102 8.09 -11.87 4.69
N ASP A 103 8.70 -10.74 5.04
CA ASP A 103 10.06 -10.41 4.64
C ASP A 103 11.10 -11.42 5.13
N ARG A 104 10.84 -12.07 6.27
CA ARG A 104 11.69 -13.11 6.83
C ARG A 104 11.52 -14.48 6.16
N PHE A 105 10.32 -14.76 5.64
CA PHE A 105 9.97 -16.08 5.13
C PHE A 105 9.96 -16.18 3.60
N LEU A 106 9.71 -15.09 2.90
CA LEU A 106 9.66 -15.08 1.43
C LEU A 106 11.08 -15.02 0.86
N PRO A 107 11.49 -16.01 0.07
CA PRO A 107 12.78 -16.01 -0.58
C PRO A 107 12.81 -15.00 -1.74
N SER A 108 13.96 -14.38 -1.98
CA SER A 108 14.26 -13.67 -3.21
C SER A 108 14.75 -14.64 -4.28
N SER A 109 14.59 -14.28 -5.55
CA SER A 109 15.09 -15.06 -6.67
C SER A 109 15.94 -14.19 -7.59
N GLU A 110 17.03 -14.77 -8.11
CA GLU A 110 17.87 -14.15 -9.14
C GLU A 110 17.53 -14.66 -10.54
N VAL A 111 16.68 -15.68 -10.64
CA VAL A 111 16.28 -16.29 -11.91
C VAL A 111 15.18 -15.44 -12.55
N PHE A 112 15.48 -14.80 -13.67
CA PHE A 112 14.58 -13.83 -14.32
C PHE A 112 13.15 -14.33 -14.58
N PRO A 113 12.88 -15.54 -15.12
CA PRO A 113 11.50 -16.04 -15.25
C PRO A 113 10.76 -16.13 -13.91
N VAL A 114 11.47 -16.52 -12.83
CA VAL A 114 10.89 -16.60 -11.48
C VAL A 114 10.59 -15.20 -10.94
N GLN A 115 11.47 -14.24 -11.18
CA GLN A 115 11.25 -12.83 -10.80
C GLN A 115 9.99 -12.27 -11.45
N VAL A 116 9.80 -12.53 -12.75
CA VAL A 116 8.60 -12.11 -13.50
C VAL A 116 7.34 -12.77 -12.94
N LEU A 117 7.39 -14.07 -12.66
CA LEU A 117 6.27 -14.79 -12.07
C LEU A 117 5.91 -14.23 -10.69
N LEU A 118 6.90 -14.00 -9.83
CA LEU A 118 6.72 -13.38 -8.51
C LEU A 118 6.13 -11.98 -8.62
N LEU A 119 6.58 -11.18 -9.61
CA LEU A 119 6.06 -9.84 -9.86
C LEU A 119 4.59 -9.87 -10.24
N LEU A 120 4.20 -10.74 -11.18
CA LEU A 120 2.80 -10.88 -11.59
C LEU A 120 1.91 -11.34 -10.43
N LEU A 121 2.38 -12.31 -9.65
CA LEU A 121 1.67 -12.80 -8.48
C LEU A 121 1.55 -11.71 -7.40
N ALA A 122 2.61 -10.94 -7.16
CA ALA A 122 2.61 -9.80 -6.25
C ALA A 122 1.58 -8.74 -6.65
N ILE A 123 1.47 -8.42 -7.95
CA ILE A 123 0.48 -7.46 -8.48
C ILE A 123 -0.94 -7.97 -8.23
N VAL A 124 -1.21 -9.25 -8.49
CA VAL A 124 -2.52 -9.88 -8.28
C VAL A 124 -2.88 -9.86 -6.78
N LEU A 125 -1.97 -10.30 -5.91
CA LEU A 125 -2.19 -10.32 -4.46
C LEU A 125 -2.40 -8.90 -3.91
N THR A 126 -1.58 -7.94 -4.34
CA THR A 126 -1.77 -6.53 -3.97
C THR A 126 -3.14 -6.02 -4.41
N GLY A 127 -3.55 -6.33 -5.64
CA GLY A 127 -4.87 -5.97 -6.16
C GLY A 127 -6.02 -6.57 -5.33
N ILE A 128 -5.95 -7.86 -5.00
CA ILE A 128 -6.94 -8.54 -4.15
C ILE A 128 -6.97 -7.89 -2.76
N GLY A 129 -5.80 -7.67 -2.16
CA GLY A 129 -5.68 -7.03 -0.85
C GLY A 129 -6.31 -5.65 -0.81
N ILE A 130 -6.08 -4.81 -1.83
CA ILE A 130 -6.71 -3.50 -1.97
C ILE A 130 -8.24 -3.63 -2.07
N ILE A 131 -8.75 -4.55 -2.90
CA ILE A 131 -10.19 -4.75 -3.08
C ILE A 131 -10.86 -5.14 -1.75
N LEU A 132 -10.24 -6.05 -0.99
CA LEU A 132 -10.80 -6.51 0.28
C LEU A 132 -10.74 -5.42 1.35
N THR A 133 -9.62 -4.71 1.49
CA THR A 133 -9.46 -3.65 2.49
C THR A 133 -10.37 -2.47 2.22
N VAL A 134 -10.48 -2.02 0.97
CA VAL A 134 -11.38 -0.94 0.55
C VAL A 134 -12.85 -1.40 0.64
N GLY A 135 -13.14 -2.63 0.19
CA GLY A 135 -14.49 -3.19 0.21
C GLY A 135 -15.05 -3.43 1.62
N ALA A 136 -14.18 -3.66 2.60
CA ALA A 136 -14.58 -3.72 4.01
C ALA A 136 -15.08 -2.38 4.56
N GLN A 137 -14.86 -1.27 3.83
CA GLN A 137 -15.27 0.09 4.23
C GLN A 137 -14.76 0.49 5.63
N PHE A 138 -13.55 0.08 5.95
CA PHE A 138 -12.84 0.47 7.17
C PHE A 138 -12.06 1.76 6.94
N VAL A 139 -10.76 1.71 7.15
CA VAL A 139 -9.86 2.81 6.83
C VAL A 139 -8.93 2.40 5.68
N PRO A 140 -8.68 3.29 4.72
CA PRO A 140 -7.76 2.99 3.64
C PRO A 140 -6.32 2.82 4.16
N ASN A 141 -5.49 2.14 3.40
CA ASN A 141 -4.05 2.15 3.61
C ASN A 141 -3.53 3.60 3.57
N PRO A 142 -2.53 3.98 4.39
CA PRO A 142 -2.01 5.36 4.43
C PRO A 142 -1.61 5.94 3.08
N ALA A 143 -1.09 5.14 2.16
CA ALA A 143 -0.77 5.59 0.80
C ALA A 143 -2.02 6.00 0.01
N ASP A 144 -3.08 5.19 0.08
CA ASP A 144 -4.35 5.47 -0.57
C ASP A 144 -5.10 6.62 0.14
N GLY A 145 -4.96 6.71 1.45
CA GLY A 145 -5.45 7.82 2.26
C GLY A 145 -4.80 9.15 1.85
N LEU A 146 -3.49 9.17 1.64
CA LEU A 146 -2.77 10.36 1.17
C LEU A 146 -3.16 10.73 -0.26
N ALA A 147 -3.30 9.76 -1.17
CA ALA A 147 -3.80 10.02 -2.51
C ALA A 147 -5.21 10.64 -2.49
N SER A 148 -6.09 10.15 -1.61
CA SER A 148 -7.42 10.72 -1.38
C SER A 148 -7.36 12.14 -0.81
N ALA A 149 -6.45 12.41 0.13
CA ALA A 149 -6.25 13.73 0.70
C ALA A 149 -5.77 14.74 -0.37
N ILE A 150 -4.82 14.33 -1.22
CA ILE A 150 -4.35 15.13 -2.36
C ILE A 150 -5.51 15.42 -3.32
N SER A 151 -6.31 14.39 -3.66
CA SER A 151 -7.48 14.54 -4.53
C SER A 151 -8.46 15.57 -4.00
N ARG A 152 -8.83 15.49 -2.73
CA ARG A 152 -9.72 16.46 -2.07
C ARG A 152 -9.15 17.87 -2.09
N ARG A 153 -7.86 18.03 -1.80
CA ARG A 153 -7.24 19.35 -1.70
C ARG A 153 -7.03 20.03 -3.04
N THR A 154 -6.75 19.25 -4.10
CA THR A 154 -6.44 19.76 -5.44
C THR A 154 -7.65 19.79 -6.38
N GLY A 155 -8.75 19.12 -6.02
CA GLY A 155 -9.93 18.93 -6.89
C GLY A 155 -9.67 17.97 -8.06
N LYS A 156 -8.50 17.32 -8.12
CA LYS A 156 -8.14 16.38 -9.18
C LYS A 156 -8.72 14.97 -8.89
N SER A 157 -8.83 14.17 -9.94
CA SER A 157 -9.27 12.77 -9.78
C SER A 157 -8.34 11.98 -8.87
N LEU A 158 -8.88 10.96 -8.18
CA LEU A 158 -8.10 10.07 -7.30
C LEU A 158 -6.95 9.39 -8.05
N GLY A 159 -7.18 8.98 -9.31
CA GLY A 159 -6.14 8.36 -10.14
C GLY A 159 -4.97 9.30 -10.42
N LEU A 160 -5.23 10.56 -10.77
CA LEU A 160 -4.16 11.55 -10.96
C LEU A 160 -3.41 11.83 -9.65
N SER A 161 -4.12 11.90 -8.53
CA SER A 161 -3.52 12.12 -7.22
C SER A 161 -2.64 10.94 -6.79
N LYS A 162 -3.05 9.70 -7.10
CA LYS A 162 -2.25 8.50 -6.88
C LYS A 162 -1.00 8.51 -7.77
N ASN A 163 -1.14 8.80 -9.05
CA ASN A 163 0.00 8.89 -9.97
C ASN A 163 1.00 9.98 -9.53
N LEU A 164 0.51 11.11 -9.02
CA LEU A 164 1.38 12.16 -8.47
C LEU A 164 2.15 11.66 -7.24
N LEU A 165 1.48 10.97 -6.32
CA LEU A 165 2.12 10.37 -5.15
C LEU A 165 3.18 9.34 -5.55
N ASP A 166 2.85 8.46 -6.51
CA ASP A 166 3.76 7.46 -7.04
C ASP A 166 4.98 8.12 -7.69
N PHE A 167 4.76 9.15 -8.50
CA PHE A 167 5.85 9.90 -9.14
C PHE A 167 6.78 10.58 -8.13
N VAL A 168 6.21 11.27 -7.13
CA VAL A 168 7.00 11.90 -6.05
C VAL A 168 7.78 10.85 -5.26
N SER A 169 7.18 9.70 -4.98
CA SER A 169 7.85 8.59 -4.28
C SER A 169 9.03 8.03 -5.09
N ILE A 170 8.87 7.87 -6.40
CA ILE A 170 9.96 7.48 -7.30
C ILE A 170 11.09 8.50 -7.26
N LEU A 171 10.78 9.80 -7.36
CA LEU A 171 11.79 10.85 -7.29
C LEU A 171 12.58 10.82 -5.97
N ILE A 172 11.88 10.66 -4.84
CA ILE A 172 12.52 10.54 -3.52
C ILE A 172 13.42 9.30 -3.50
N SER A 173 12.94 8.15 -3.97
CA SER A 173 13.71 6.91 -3.99
C SER A 173 14.93 6.99 -4.88
N VAL A 174 14.82 7.62 -6.05
CA VAL A 174 15.92 7.88 -6.97
C VAL A 174 16.97 8.79 -6.31
N ALA A 175 16.50 9.87 -5.67
CA ALA A 175 17.38 10.79 -4.95
C ALA A 175 18.14 10.09 -3.82
N LEU A 176 17.46 9.27 -3.00
CA LEU A 176 18.09 8.48 -1.95
C LEU A 176 19.14 7.51 -2.53
N GLY A 177 18.81 6.80 -3.62
CA GLY A 177 19.74 5.88 -4.26
C GLY A 177 21.01 6.56 -4.75
N PHE A 178 20.89 7.70 -5.43
CA PHE A 178 22.07 8.44 -5.92
C PHE A 178 22.86 9.12 -4.82
N LEU A 179 22.21 9.72 -3.82
CA LEU A 179 22.88 10.44 -2.74
C LEU A 179 23.66 9.50 -1.81
N PHE A 180 23.14 8.31 -1.53
CA PHE A 180 23.73 7.41 -0.53
C PHE A 180 24.42 6.18 -1.13
N CYS A 181 23.98 5.69 -2.29
CA CYS A 181 24.54 4.49 -2.92
C CYS A 181 25.26 4.77 -4.24
N GLY A 182 25.18 5.98 -4.80
CA GLY A 182 25.74 6.32 -6.12
C GLY A 182 25.09 5.57 -7.30
N ARG A 183 23.96 4.88 -7.08
CA ARG A 183 23.26 4.07 -8.08
C ARG A 183 21.75 4.08 -7.86
N LEU A 184 21.00 3.69 -8.89
CA LEU A 184 19.57 3.40 -8.74
C LEU A 184 19.39 2.19 -7.81
N PHE A 185 18.57 2.37 -6.78
CA PHE A 185 18.30 1.34 -5.80
C PHE A 185 16.81 1.28 -5.49
N GLY A 186 16.25 0.07 -5.32
CA GLY A 186 14.83 -0.16 -5.03
C GLY A 186 13.86 0.22 -6.16
N ILE A 187 14.34 0.88 -7.22
CA ILE A 187 13.57 1.26 -8.40
C ILE A 187 14.11 0.49 -9.61
N GLY A 188 13.20 -0.09 -10.38
CA GLY A 188 13.54 -0.85 -11.57
C GLY A 188 12.36 -1.00 -12.52
N ILE A 189 12.51 -1.89 -13.50
CA ILE A 189 11.45 -2.17 -14.48
C ILE A 189 10.17 -2.69 -13.80
N GLY A 190 10.32 -3.48 -12.73
CA GLY A 190 9.21 -3.95 -11.91
C GLY A 190 8.41 -2.83 -11.26
N THR A 191 9.05 -1.72 -10.87
CA THR A 191 8.36 -0.54 -10.33
C THR A 191 7.41 0.07 -11.35
N VAL A 192 7.87 0.22 -12.60
CA VAL A 192 7.04 0.75 -13.69
C VAL A 192 5.88 -0.21 -14.01
N ILE A 193 6.18 -1.50 -14.10
CA ILE A 193 5.17 -2.53 -14.36
C ILE A 193 4.12 -2.54 -13.24
N THR A 194 4.54 -2.50 -11.97
CA THR A 194 3.64 -2.46 -10.81
C THR A 194 2.75 -1.22 -10.83
N MET A 195 3.32 -0.05 -11.10
CA MET A 195 2.58 1.20 -11.22
C MET A 195 1.48 1.12 -12.28
N LEU A 196 1.78 0.54 -13.44
CA LEU A 196 0.85 0.45 -14.56
C LEU A 196 -0.20 -0.65 -14.39
N LEU A 197 0.19 -1.80 -13.82
CA LEU A 197 -0.64 -3.00 -13.80
C LEU A 197 -1.46 -3.16 -12.53
N THR A 198 -1.05 -2.64 -11.36
CA THR A 198 -1.81 -2.82 -10.12
C THR A 198 -3.22 -2.23 -10.22
N GLY A 199 -3.36 -1.03 -10.77
CA GLY A 199 -4.68 -0.42 -10.98
C GLY A 199 -5.57 -1.23 -11.94
N ARG A 200 -4.98 -1.81 -13.00
CA ARG A 200 -5.68 -2.67 -13.95
C ARG A 200 -6.07 -4.01 -13.32
N ALA A 201 -5.18 -4.60 -12.53
CA ALA A 201 -5.49 -5.82 -11.78
C ALA A 201 -6.66 -5.60 -10.82
N VAL A 202 -6.68 -4.48 -10.08
CA VAL A 202 -7.82 -4.09 -9.24
C VAL A 202 -9.10 -4.00 -10.07
N ALA A 203 -9.08 -3.28 -11.20
CA ALA A 203 -10.27 -3.12 -12.04
C ALA A 203 -10.84 -4.45 -12.57
N ILE A 204 -9.97 -5.37 -12.98
CA ILE A 204 -10.37 -6.70 -13.50
C ILE A 204 -10.88 -7.60 -12.37
N LEU A 205 -10.17 -7.62 -11.23
CA LEU A 205 -10.43 -8.53 -10.12
C LEU A 205 -11.54 -8.03 -9.18
N GLN A 206 -11.93 -6.75 -9.25
CA GLN A 206 -12.88 -6.16 -8.33
C GLN A 206 -14.21 -6.93 -8.26
N LYS A 207 -14.86 -7.17 -9.41
CA LYS A 207 -16.14 -7.88 -9.45
C LYS A 207 -16.08 -9.31 -8.91
N PRO A 208 -15.16 -10.19 -9.39
CA PRO A 208 -15.09 -11.55 -8.89
C PRO A 208 -14.71 -11.62 -7.40
N VAL A 209 -13.75 -10.82 -6.93
CA VAL A 209 -13.33 -10.82 -5.53
C VAL A 209 -14.44 -10.30 -4.61
N GLN A 210 -15.14 -9.24 -4.98
CA GLN A 210 -16.28 -8.73 -4.20
C GLN A 210 -17.41 -9.75 -4.11
N ARG A 211 -17.71 -10.48 -5.20
CA ARG A 211 -18.71 -11.56 -5.19
C ARG A 211 -18.33 -12.67 -4.22
N LEU A 212 -17.09 -13.17 -4.30
CA LEU A 212 -16.57 -14.24 -3.44
C LEU A 212 -16.58 -13.82 -1.96
N ALA A 213 -16.17 -12.60 -1.67
CA ALA A 213 -16.15 -12.05 -0.32
C ALA A 213 -17.54 -11.61 0.18
N GLY A 214 -18.58 -11.61 -0.70
CA GLY A 214 -19.92 -11.12 -0.40
C GLY A 214 -19.94 -9.65 0.02
N ILE A 215 -19.10 -8.84 -0.62
CA ILE A 215 -19.07 -7.39 -0.47
C ILE A 215 -20.10 -6.78 -1.44
N PRO A 216 -20.93 -5.82 -0.99
CA PRO A 216 -21.86 -5.13 -1.88
C PRO A 216 -21.11 -4.50 -3.05
N GLN A 217 -21.58 -4.75 -4.26
CA GLN A 217 -21.04 -4.08 -5.45
C GLN A 217 -21.61 -2.67 -5.45
N ASN A 218 -20.76 -1.66 -5.27
CA ASN A 218 -21.16 -0.30 -5.57
C ASN A 218 -21.35 -0.16 -7.09
N PRO A 219 -22.45 0.48 -7.52
CA PRO A 219 -22.75 0.71 -8.92
C PRO A 219 -21.67 1.55 -9.61
#